data_199f84b551d21cdc5edcb7daae0748b7
#
_entry.id   199f84b551d21cdc5edcb7daae0748b7
#
_cell.length_a   1.000
_cell.length_b   1.000
_cell.length_c   1.000
_cell.angle_alpha   90.00
_cell.angle_beta   90.00
_cell.angle_gamma   90.00
#
_symmetry.space_group_name_H-M   'P 1'
#
loop_
_entity.id
_entity.type
_entity.pdbx_description
1 polymer ?
#
loop_
_entity_poly.entity_id
_entity_poly.type
_entity_poly.pdbx_seq_one_letter_code
_entity_poly.pdbx_strand_id
1 'polypeptide(L)'
;KPKESRQLDTIGDFQLVDYIKPPMGACGYLISRKGAKKMLARTPFFRPVDVDMQWQWETGAHVLGLLPYTVDNSHTHESDIFSVANRHDVSRRGWVRLKEQWRFFWQNRRYHKNRERN
;
A
#
# COMPACT_ATOMS: atom_id res chain seq x y z
N LYS A 1 -1.88 0.45 15.42
CA LYS A 1 -1.21 1.64 14.82
C LYS A 1 -0.23 1.18 13.78
N PRO A 2 -0.29 1.69 12.54
CA PRO A 2 0.76 1.43 11.58
C PRO A 2 2.09 1.98 12.15
N LYS A 3 3.13 1.15 12.14
CA LYS A 3 4.42 1.46 12.78
C LYS A 3 5.14 2.66 12.16
N GLU A 4 4.74 3.09 10.98
CA GLU A 4 5.43 4.10 10.19
C GLU A 4 4.42 5.01 9.49
N SER A 5 3.82 5.93 10.24
CA SER A 5 2.94 6.97 9.69
C SER A 5 3.17 8.31 10.40
N ARG A 6 3.04 9.39 9.66
CA ARG A 6 3.08 10.76 10.16
C ARG A 6 1.66 11.33 10.15
N GLN A 7 1.21 11.85 11.29
CA GLN A 7 -0.06 12.56 11.35
C GLN A 7 0.05 13.88 10.58
N LEU A 8 -0.94 14.12 9.70
CA LEU A 8 -1.04 15.35 8.93
C LEU A 8 -2.08 16.29 9.53
N ASP A 9 -3.25 15.75 9.88
CA ASP A 9 -4.40 16.54 10.33
C ASP A 9 -5.36 15.69 11.17
N THR A 10 -6.37 16.33 11.75
CA THR A 10 -7.47 15.70 12.48
C THR A 10 -8.79 16.15 11.87
N ILE A 11 -9.65 15.21 11.49
CA ILE A 11 -10.94 15.43 10.86
C ILE A 11 -12.03 14.81 11.75
N GLY A 12 -12.65 15.61 12.60
CA GLY A 12 -13.57 15.10 13.63
C GLY A 12 -12.84 14.11 14.54
N ASP A 13 -13.35 12.88 14.68
CA ASP A 13 -12.76 11.82 15.48
C ASP A 13 -11.64 11.04 14.77
N PHE A 14 -11.30 11.41 13.55
CA PHE A 14 -10.32 10.71 12.73
C PHE A 14 -9.02 11.49 12.59
N GLN A 15 -7.91 10.76 12.59
CA GLN A 15 -6.58 11.27 12.26
C GLN A 15 -6.27 10.96 10.81
N LEU A 16 -6.01 12.00 10.01
CA LEU A 16 -5.44 11.85 8.68
C LEU A 16 -3.94 11.61 8.81
N VAL A 17 -3.47 10.50 8.25
CA VAL A 17 -2.07 10.11 8.33
C VAL A 17 -1.45 9.91 6.94
N ASP A 18 -0.19 10.30 6.83
CA ASP A 18 0.66 9.97 5.69
C ASP A 18 1.44 8.70 6.01
N TYR A 19 1.30 7.68 5.17
CA TYR A 19 2.03 6.44 5.36
C TYR A 19 3.44 6.55 4.79
N ILE A 20 4.44 6.24 5.61
CA ILE A 20 5.80 5.96 5.13
C ILE A 20 5.77 4.63 4.35
N LYS A 21 5.01 3.66 4.85
CA LYS A 21 4.71 2.42 4.15
C LYS A 21 3.23 2.10 4.31
N PRO A 22 2.42 2.22 3.24
CA PRO A 22 1.02 1.83 3.30
C PRO A 22 0.85 0.37 3.75
N PRO A 23 -0.20 0.08 4.53
CA PRO A 23 -0.48 -1.30 4.94
C PRO A 23 -0.82 -2.17 3.73
N MET A 24 -0.56 -3.46 3.84
CA MET A 24 -1.06 -4.46 2.89
C MET A 24 -2.52 -4.78 3.20
N GLY A 25 -3.26 -5.17 2.17
CA GLY A 25 -4.68 -5.48 2.29
C GLY A 25 -5.55 -4.25 2.06
N ALA A 26 -6.14 -4.16 0.88
CA ALA A 26 -7.03 -3.08 0.48
C ALA A 26 -8.47 -3.42 0.85
N CYS A 27 -8.83 -3.30 2.15
CA CYS A 27 -10.19 -3.56 2.61
C CYS A 27 -11.21 -2.53 2.11
N GLY A 28 -10.77 -1.27 1.99
CA GLY A 28 -11.57 -0.17 1.46
C GLY A 28 -10.70 1.05 1.22
N TYR A 29 -10.94 1.75 0.11
CA TYR A 29 -10.24 2.99 -0.20
C TYR A 29 -11.08 3.91 -1.07
N LEU A 30 -10.81 5.20 -0.96
CA LEU A 30 -11.31 6.22 -1.86
C LEU A 30 -10.17 6.65 -2.78
N ILE A 31 -10.47 6.79 -4.06
CA ILE A 31 -9.48 7.20 -5.05
C ILE A 31 -9.96 8.45 -5.80
N SER A 32 -9.13 9.47 -5.84
CA SER A 32 -9.41 10.65 -6.67
C SER A 32 -9.25 10.32 -8.16
N ARG A 33 -9.91 11.09 -9.03
CA ARG A 33 -9.75 10.94 -10.50
C ARG A 33 -8.28 11.01 -10.94
N LYS A 34 -7.49 11.89 -10.31
CA LYS A 34 -6.05 12.02 -10.59
C LYS A 34 -5.28 10.79 -10.12
N GLY A 35 -5.62 10.26 -8.95
CA GLY A 35 -5.05 9.01 -8.43
C GLY A 35 -5.37 7.82 -9.33
N ALA A 36 -6.64 7.67 -9.74
CA ALA A 36 -7.06 6.61 -10.64
C ALA A 36 -6.31 6.63 -11.98
N LYS A 37 -6.14 7.80 -12.58
CA LYS A 37 -5.35 7.96 -13.82
C LYS A 37 -3.90 7.51 -13.64
N LYS A 38 -3.27 7.82 -12.50
CA LYS A 38 -1.89 7.41 -12.20
C LYS A 38 -1.77 5.91 -12.03
N MET A 39 -2.75 5.28 -11.37
CA MET A 39 -2.77 3.83 -11.23
C MET A 39 -2.99 3.12 -12.57
N LEU A 40 -3.94 3.60 -13.37
CA LEU A 40 -4.23 3.04 -14.70
C LEU A 40 -3.07 3.20 -15.70
N ALA A 41 -2.26 4.24 -15.57
CA ALA A 41 -1.08 4.42 -16.42
C ALA A 41 -0.03 3.30 -16.23
N ARG A 42 -0.19 2.48 -15.19
CA ARG A 42 0.69 1.36 -14.88
C ARG A 42 0.21 0.02 -15.43
N THR A 43 -0.71 0.02 -16.35
CA THR A 43 -1.11 -1.24 -17.02
C THR A 43 -0.06 -1.73 -18.01
N PRO A 44 0.22 -3.05 -18.12
CA PRO A 44 -0.42 -4.14 -17.37
C PRO A 44 0.07 -4.23 -15.92
N PHE A 45 -0.85 -4.59 -15.02
CA PHE A 45 -0.52 -4.84 -13.62
C PHE A 45 0.27 -6.15 -13.48
N PHE A 46 1.40 -6.10 -12.82
CA PHE A 46 2.24 -7.27 -12.53
C PHE A 46 2.39 -7.56 -11.03
N ARG A 47 1.76 -6.74 -10.20
CA ARG A 47 1.66 -6.93 -8.75
C ARG A 47 0.20 -6.85 -8.32
N PRO A 48 -0.20 -7.47 -7.18
CA PRO A 48 -1.47 -7.18 -6.53
C PRO A 48 -1.60 -5.68 -6.25
N VAL A 49 -2.82 -5.14 -6.36
CA VAL A 49 -3.08 -3.69 -6.26
C VAL A 49 -2.64 -3.11 -4.92
N ASP A 50 -2.84 -3.83 -3.83
CA ASP A 50 -2.43 -3.43 -2.48
C ASP A 50 -0.91 -3.36 -2.33
N VAL A 51 -0.19 -4.28 -2.96
CA VAL A 51 1.27 -4.24 -3.03
C VAL A 51 1.72 -3.08 -3.91
N ASP A 52 1.07 -2.85 -5.04
CA ASP A 52 1.45 -1.77 -5.97
C ASP A 52 1.22 -0.39 -5.35
N MET A 53 0.19 -0.22 -4.53
CA MET A 53 -0.05 0.99 -3.74
C MET A 53 1.09 1.32 -2.77
N GLN A 54 1.86 0.34 -2.31
CA GLN A 54 3.03 0.61 -1.47
C GLN A 54 4.19 1.25 -2.26
N TRP A 55 4.23 1.06 -3.58
CA TRP A 55 5.27 1.59 -4.46
C TRP A 55 4.89 2.99 -5.01
N GLN A 56 4.60 3.91 -4.08
CA GLN A 56 4.10 5.26 -4.38
C GLN A 56 5.00 6.04 -5.36
N TRP A 57 6.30 5.83 -5.29
CA TRP A 57 7.26 6.49 -6.21
C TRP A 57 7.18 5.98 -7.65
N GLU A 58 6.69 4.79 -7.86
CA GLU A 58 6.53 4.24 -9.21
C GLU A 58 5.21 4.70 -9.85
N THR A 59 4.15 4.75 -9.06
CA THR A 59 2.82 5.17 -9.53
C THR A 59 2.67 6.70 -9.52
N GLY A 60 3.42 7.38 -8.66
CA GLY A 60 3.22 8.79 -8.34
C GLY A 60 1.90 9.06 -7.60
N ALA A 61 1.18 8.02 -7.20
CA ALA A 61 0.00 8.12 -6.36
C ALA A 61 0.42 8.27 -4.89
N HIS A 62 -0.24 9.16 -4.16
CA HIS A 62 0.00 9.36 -2.75
C HIS A 62 -1.10 8.68 -1.94
N VAL A 63 -0.72 7.79 -1.03
CA VAL A 63 -1.65 7.02 -0.21
C VAL A 63 -1.69 7.58 1.19
N LEU A 64 -2.86 8.04 1.60
CA LEU A 64 -3.16 8.54 2.93
C LEU A 64 -4.04 7.53 3.68
N GLY A 65 -4.07 7.62 4.98
CA GLY A 65 -4.96 6.81 5.81
C GLY A 65 -5.79 7.64 6.77
N LEU A 66 -6.92 7.10 7.17
CA LEU A 66 -7.73 7.59 8.27
C LEU A 66 -7.65 6.60 9.43
N LEU A 67 -7.39 7.11 10.63
CA LEU A 67 -7.33 6.33 11.87
C LEU A 67 -8.32 6.88 12.89
N PRO A 68 -9.05 6.02 13.63
CA PRO A 68 -9.10 4.56 13.51
C PRO A 68 -9.63 4.11 12.16
N TYR A 69 -9.30 2.88 11.73
CA TYR A 69 -9.81 2.36 10.47
C TYR A 69 -11.34 2.26 10.52
N THR A 70 -12.00 2.81 9.50
CA THR A 70 -13.48 2.78 9.37
C THR A 70 -13.99 1.47 8.80
N VAL A 71 -13.12 0.72 8.14
CA VAL A 71 -13.42 -0.60 7.57
C VAL A 71 -12.48 -1.59 8.21
N ASP A 72 -13.04 -2.58 8.88
CA ASP A 72 -12.30 -3.68 9.46
C ASP A 72 -12.51 -4.94 8.63
N ASN A 73 -11.44 -5.70 8.46
CA ASN A 73 -11.50 -7.02 7.87
C ASN A 73 -11.80 -8.02 9.00
N SER A 74 -13.04 -8.01 9.45
CA SER A 74 -13.47 -9.01 10.44
C SER A 74 -13.37 -10.39 9.80
N HIS A 75 -12.47 -11.21 10.34
CA HIS A 75 -12.19 -12.58 9.88
C HIS A 75 -13.36 -13.57 10.04
N THR A 76 -14.59 -13.08 10.11
CA THR A 76 -15.82 -13.87 10.30
C THR A 76 -16.23 -14.67 9.07
N HIS A 77 -15.67 -14.36 7.90
CA HIS A 77 -15.96 -15.09 6.67
C HIS A 77 -14.69 -15.71 6.09
N GLU A 78 -14.74 -17.01 5.80
CA GLU A 78 -13.71 -17.67 5.03
C GLU A 78 -13.61 -17.01 3.65
N SER A 79 -12.40 -16.63 3.28
CA SER A 79 -12.17 -15.97 1.98
C SER A 79 -12.27 -17.00 0.86
N ASP A 80 -13.20 -16.84 -0.06
CA ASP A 80 -13.35 -17.70 -1.24
C ASP A 80 -12.08 -17.76 -2.09
N ILE A 81 -11.21 -16.74 -1.98
CA ILE A 81 -9.91 -16.72 -2.65
C ILE A 81 -8.97 -17.81 -2.15
N PHE A 82 -9.11 -18.25 -0.89
CA PHE A 82 -8.29 -19.33 -0.35
C PHE A 82 -8.68 -20.70 -0.92
N SER A 83 -9.93 -20.88 -1.32
CA SER A 83 -10.41 -22.15 -1.90
C SER A 83 -9.97 -22.33 -3.37
N VAL A 84 -9.74 -21.22 -4.09
CA VAL A 84 -9.43 -21.24 -5.54
C VAL A 84 -7.93 -21.09 -5.82
N ALA A 85 -7.19 -20.39 -4.97
CA ALA A 85 -5.76 -20.13 -5.17
C ALA A 85 -4.89 -20.96 -4.23
N ASN A 86 -4.27 -22.02 -4.76
CA ASN A 86 -3.16 -22.69 -4.08
C ASN A 86 -1.98 -21.72 -3.96
N ARG A 87 -1.95 -20.94 -2.88
CA ARG A 87 -0.87 -19.98 -2.60
C ARG A 87 0.51 -20.63 -2.41
N HIS A 88 0.57 -21.94 -2.27
CA HIS A 88 1.82 -22.67 -2.07
C HIS A 88 2.71 -22.77 -3.32
N ASP A 89 2.14 -22.54 -4.52
CA ASP A 89 2.90 -22.70 -5.77
C ASP A 89 3.70 -21.45 -6.19
N VAL A 90 3.55 -20.32 -5.51
CA VAL A 90 4.36 -19.12 -5.77
C VAL A 90 5.62 -19.13 -4.91
N SER A 91 6.43 -20.15 -5.05
CA SER A 91 7.80 -20.20 -4.53
C SER A 91 8.70 -19.27 -5.34
N ARG A 92 8.54 -17.94 -5.15
CA ARG A 92 9.58 -17.02 -5.59
C ARG A 92 10.85 -17.31 -4.79
N ARG A 93 11.92 -17.67 -5.49
CA ARG A 93 13.24 -17.94 -4.91
C ARG A 93 13.59 -16.85 -3.89
N GLY A 94 14.04 -17.22 -2.69
CA GLY A 94 14.28 -16.30 -1.56
C GLY A 94 15.16 -15.10 -1.91
N TRP A 95 16.12 -15.27 -2.81
CA TRP A 95 16.99 -14.21 -3.32
C TRP A 95 16.25 -13.10 -4.08
N VAL A 96 15.20 -13.43 -4.84
CA VAL A 96 14.38 -12.44 -5.56
C VAL A 96 13.60 -11.59 -4.56
N ARG A 97 13.04 -12.21 -3.53
CA ARG A 97 12.35 -11.49 -2.43
C ARG A 97 13.29 -10.56 -1.68
N LEU A 98 14.49 -11.02 -1.36
CA LEU A 98 15.47 -10.21 -0.65
C LEU A 98 15.90 -8.98 -1.47
N LYS A 99 16.15 -9.18 -2.75
CA LYS A 99 16.49 -8.09 -3.69
C LYS A 99 15.35 -7.08 -3.84
N GLU A 100 14.10 -7.55 -3.94
CA GLU A 100 12.92 -6.67 -4.00
C GLU A 100 12.73 -5.90 -2.69
N GLN A 101 12.92 -6.53 -1.53
CA GLN A 101 12.83 -5.85 -0.24
C GLN A 101 13.92 -4.77 -0.08
N TRP A 102 15.14 -5.06 -0.48
CA TRP A 102 16.24 -4.09 -0.49
C TRP A 102 15.94 -2.91 -1.41
N ARG A 103 15.50 -3.20 -2.64
CA ARG A 103 15.10 -2.17 -3.60
C ARG A 103 13.97 -1.29 -3.03
N PHE A 104 12.94 -1.91 -2.44
CA PHE A 104 11.84 -1.22 -1.79
C PHE A 104 12.36 -0.29 -0.69
N PHE A 105 13.18 -0.81 0.23
CA PHE A 105 13.70 -0.05 1.36
C PHE A 105 14.44 1.22 0.91
N TRP A 106 15.37 1.10 -0.03
CA TRP A 106 16.15 2.23 -0.50
C TRP A 106 15.32 3.25 -1.29
N GLN A 107 14.44 2.80 -2.17
CA GLN A 107 13.60 3.69 -2.96
C GLN A 107 12.56 4.40 -2.10
N ASN A 108 11.95 3.71 -1.15
CA ASN A 108 11.01 4.30 -0.19
C ASN A 108 11.68 5.39 0.65
N ARG A 109 12.86 5.09 1.22
CA ARG A 109 13.62 6.06 2.00
C ARG A 109 14.00 7.30 1.18
N ARG A 110 14.44 7.11 -0.06
CA ARG A 110 14.79 8.21 -0.96
C ARG A 110 13.57 9.07 -1.30
N TYR A 111 12.43 8.44 -1.56
CA TYR A 111 11.17 9.12 -1.88
C TYR A 111 10.73 10.03 -0.74
N HIS A 112 10.66 9.53 0.50
CA HIS A 112 10.25 10.33 1.65
C HIS A 112 11.23 11.45 1.97
N LYS A 113 12.54 11.20 1.90
CA LYS A 113 13.56 12.23 2.08
C LYS A 113 13.43 13.38 1.07
N ASN A 114 13.10 13.10 -0.17
CA ASN A 114 12.90 14.13 -1.19
C ASN A 114 11.61 14.93 -0.95
N ARG A 115 10.57 14.30 -0.41
CA ARG A 115 9.30 14.98 -0.06
C ARG A 115 9.43 15.93 1.13
N GLU A 116 10.31 15.61 2.09
CA GLU A 116 10.56 16.49 3.24
C GLU A 116 11.37 17.73 2.89
N ARG A 117 12.03 17.74 1.72
CA ARG A 117 12.87 18.85 1.25
C ARG A 117 12.14 19.84 0.35
N ASN A 118 10.95 19.51 -0.12
CA ASN A 118 10.08 20.36 -0.96
C ASN A 118 8.87 20.83 -0.15
#